data_a24be90a65361fd090a7b801f586b9c2
#
_entry.id   a24be90a65361fd090a7b801f586b9c2
#
_cell.length_a   1.000
_cell.length_b   1.000
_cell.length_c   1.000
_cell.angle_alpha   90.00
_cell.angle_beta   90.00
_cell.angle_gamma   90.00
#
_symmetry.space_group_name_H-M   'P 1'
#
loop_
_entity.id
_entity.type
_entity.pdbx_description
1 polymer ?
#
loop_
_entity_poly.entity_id
_entity_poly.type
_entity_poly.pdbx_seq_one_letter_code
_entity_poly.pdbx_strand_id
1 'polypeptide(L)'
;YVAFRAFREDPQANPLKTPSGKIEIYSERLAKIADTWELKKDEIIHPLPAYTPGFDGWDDPLRKTYPLQLTGFHYKARTHSSYGNIDVLQQACPQEVWINPIDAQARGIRHGDTVRVFNNNGEMLIAAKVTPRILPGVTAIGQGAWLKADMFGDRVDHGGSINILTSHRPSPL
;
A
#
# COMPACT_ATOMS: atom_id res chain seq x y z
N TYR A 1 -25.67 -13.78 9.22
CA TYR A 1 -24.61 -14.67 9.72
C TYR A 1 -23.84 -13.99 10.87
N VAL A 2 -23.71 -14.69 11.99
CA VAL A 2 -22.95 -14.22 13.16
C VAL A 2 -21.67 -15.05 13.23
N ALA A 3 -20.53 -14.41 13.00
CA ALA A 3 -19.24 -15.08 13.07
C ALA A 3 -18.95 -15.57 14.51
N PHE A 4 -18.39 -16.76 14.62
CA PHE A 4 -18.03 -17.40 15.89
C PHE A 4 -19.19 -17.50 16.90
N ARG A 5 -20.43 -17.70 16.41
CA ARG A 5 -21.62 -17.70 17.25
C ARG A 5 -21.52 -18.68 18.43
N ALA A 6 -21.16 -19.92 18.17
CA ALA A 6 -21.03 -20.95 19.21
C ALA A 6 -20.00 -20.56 20.31
N PHE A 7 -18.83 -20.05 19.90
CA PHE A 7 -17.83 -19.54 20.84
C PHE A 7 -18.35 -18.34 21.67
N ARG A 8 -19.11 -17.44 21.02
CA ARG A 8 -19.67 -16.27 21.73
C ARG A 8 -20.75 -16.63 22.74
N GLU A 9 -21.53 -17.66 22.45
CA GLU A 9 -22.61 -18.16 23.35
C GLU A 9 -22.04 -19.00 24.49
N ASP A 10 -21.08 -19.87 24.21
CA ASP A 10 -20.39 -20.70 25.23
C ASP A 10 -18.92 -20.93 24.81
N PRO A 11 -17.99 -20.08 25.26
CA PRO A 11 -16.57 -20.23 24.94
C PRO A 11 -15.90 -21.48 25.52
N GLN A 12 -16.45 -22.03 26.57
CA GLN A 12 -15.88 -23.22 27.20
C GLN A 12 -16.23 -24.51 26.45
N ALA A 13 -17.50 -24.62 26.05
CA ALA A 13 -17.95 -25.76 25.24
C ALA A 13 -17.48 -25.67 23.78
N ASN A 14 -17.24 -24.46 23.26
CA ASN A 14 -16.86 -24.21 21.88
C ASN A 14 -15.58 -23.36 21.78
N PRO A 15 -14.42 -23.85 22.25
CA PRO A 15 -13.19 -23.06 22.22
C PRO A 15 -12.75 -22.78 20.78
N LEU A 16 -12.02 -21.68 20.59
CA LEU A 16 -11.37 -21.37 19.30
C LEU A 16 -10.22 -22.36 19.04
N LYS A 17 -9.86 -22.53 17.76
CA LYS A 17 -8.72 -23.34 17.34
C LYS A 17 -7.38 -22.58 17.53
N THR A 18 -7.18 -22.02 18.71
CA THR A 18 -5.96 -21.34 19.14
C THR A 18 -5.33 -22.11 20.29
N PRO A 19 -4.04 -21.99 20.59
CA PRO A 19 -3.41 -22.66 21.72
C PRO A 19 -4.13 -22.47 23.06
N SER A 20 -4.65 -21.27 23.31
CA SER A 20 -5.41 -20.95 24.53
C SER A 20 -6.91 -21.29 24.46
N GLY A 21 -7.43 -21.66 23.30
CA GLY A 21 -8.87 -21.80 23.05
C GLY A 21 -9.64 -20.48 23.04
N LYS A 22 -8.95 -19.34 23.14
CA LYS A 22 -9.49 -17.98 23.23
C LYS A 22 -8.97 -17.10 22.09
N ILE A 23 -9.46 -15.87 22.04
CA ILE A 23 -8.86 -14.82 21.19
C ILE A 23 -7.49 -14.46 21.79
N GLU A 24 -6.43 -14.65 21.01
CA GLU A 24 -5.07 -14.34 21.43
C GLU A 24 -4.64 -12.97 20.88
N ILE A 25 -4.50 -12.00 21.78
CA ILE A 25 -3.95 -10.68 21.45
C ILE A 25 -2.41 -10.74 21.51
N TYR A 26 -1.86 -11.46 22.48
CA TYR A 26 -0.44 -11.78 22.55
C TYR A 26 -0.16 -13.06 21.75
N SER A 27 0.80 -12.99 20.83
CA SER A 27 1.20 -14.13 20.01
C SER A 27 2.50 -14.76 20.53
N GLU A 28 2.40 -15.87 21.22
CA GLU A 28 3.58 -16.65 21.67
C GLU A 28 4.45 -17.09 20.48
N ARG A 29 3.83 -17.35 19.32
CA ARG A 29 4.58 -17.69 18.10
C ARG A 29 5.45 -16.53 17.63
N LEU A 30 4.91 -15.30 17.59
CA LEU A 30 5.70 -14.12 17.22
C LEU A 30 6.76 -13.79 18.28
N ALA A 31 6.46 -13.96 19.57
CA ALA A 31 7.45 -13.81 20.63
C ALA A 31 8.63 -14.78 20.44
N LYS A 32 8.35 -16.04 20.16
CA LYS A 32 9.39 -17.04 19.88
C LYS A 32 10.20 -16.70 18.63
N ILE A 33 9.57 -16.22 17.55
CA ILE A 33 10.27 -15.78 16.35
C ILE A 33 11.18 -14.60 16.66
N ALA A 34 10.69 -13.59 17.39
CA ALA A 34 11.47 -12.44 17.81
C ALA A 34 12.72 -12.80 18.64
N ASP A 35 12.61 -13.85 19.45
CA ASP A 35 13.70 -14.34 20.32
C ASP A 35 14.69 -15.27 19.60
N THR A 36 14.24 -15.97 18.56
CA THR A 36 15.06 -17.02 17.91
C THR A 36 15.59 -16.66 16.54
N TRP A 37 15.02 -15.67 15.86
CA TRP A 37 15.47 -15.24 14.54
C TRP A 37 16.58 -14.18 14.66
N GLU A 38 17.54 -14.25 13.77
CA GLU A 38 18.55 -13.20 13.61
C GLU A 38 17.92 -12.02 12.86
N LEU A 39 17.47 -11.02 13.61
CA LEU A 39 16.87 -9.81 13.08
C LEU A 39 17.96 -8.76 12.78
N LYS A 40 17.78 -7.98 11.72
CA LYS A 40 18.63 -6.81 11.47
C LYS A 40 18.35 -5.73 12.51
N LYS A 41 19.28 -4.78 12.66
CA LYS A 41 19.24 -3.73 13.69
C LYS A 41 17.96 -2.92 13.72
N ASP A 42 17.31 -2.75 12.56
CA ASP A 42 16.10 -1.95 12.33
C ASP A 42 14.82 -2.80 12.15
N GLU A 43 14.94 -4.11 12.33
CA GLU A 43 13.81 -5.04 12.26
C GLU A 43 13.29 -5.36 13.66
N ILE A 44 11.98 -5.22 13.86
CA ILE A 44 11.31 -5.46 15.13
C ILE A 44 10.09 -6.34 14.89
N ILE A 45 9.97 -7.42 15.66
CA ILE A 45 8.79 -8.28 15.68
C ILE A 45 8.12 -8.15 17.04
N HIS A 46 6.91 -7.59 17.05
CA HIS A 46 6.12 -7.44 18.27
C HIS A 46 5.15 -8.61 18.46
N PRO A 47 5.12 -9.25 19.64
CA PRO A 47 4.13 -10.27 19.93
C PRO A 47 2.72 -9.72 20.17
N LEU A 48 2.59 -8.44 20.42
CA LEU A 48 1.35 -7.68 20.52
C LEU A 48 1.13 -6.83 19.26
N PRO A 49 -0.13 -6.60 18.82
CA PRO A 49 -0.40 -5.59 17.80
C PRO A 49 0.10 -4.23 18.26
N ALA A 50 1.11 -3.71 17.59
CA ALA A 50 1.70 -2.41 17.86
C ALA A 50 1.97 -1.69 16.55
N TYR A 51 1.87 -0.36 16.55
CA TYR A 51 2.35 0.43 15.43
C TYR A 51 3.88 0.32 15.36
N THR A 52 4.37 -0.15 14.24
CA THR A 52 5.81 -0.15 13.94
C THR A 52 6.02 0.74 12.73
N PRO A 53 6.88 1.78 12.81
CA PRO A 53 7.23 2.59 11.66
C PRO A 53 7.77 1.70 10.55
N GLY A 54 7.09 1.71 9.40
CA GLY A 54 7.56 1.02 8.21
C GLY A 54 8.61 1.86 7.47
N PHE A 55 9.31 1.23 6.53
CA PHE A 55 10.13 1.96 5.57
C PHE A 55 9.24 2.86 4.72
N ASP A 56 9.74 4.02 4.33
CA ASP A 56 9.00 5.03 3.54
C ASP A 56 7.67 5.47 4.21
N GLY A 57 7.58 5.33 5.54
CA GLY A 57 6.40 5.65 6.33
C GLY A 57 6.33 7.13 6.75
N TRP A 58 5.36 7.41 7.62
CA TRP A 58 5.11 8.77 8.12
C TRP A 58 6.30 9.40 8.85
N ASP A 59 7.09 8.58 9.56
CA ASP A 59 8.24 9.02 10.38
C ASP A 59 9.56 9.05 9.58
N ASP A 60 9.53 8.69 8.28
CA ASP A 60 10.72 8.67 7.44
C ASP A 60 11.23 10.11 7.17
N PRO A 61 12.52 10.38 7.34
CA PRO A 61 13.13 11.68 7.03
C PRO A 61 12.89 12.15 5.59
N LEU A 62 12.74 11.24 4.63
CA LEU A 62 12.43 11.52 3.22
C LEU A 62 11.10 12.23 3.02
N ARG A 63 10.19 12.18 4.00
CA ARG A 63 8.93 12.93 3.98
C ARG A 63 9.12 14.44 3.80
N LYS A 64 10.26 14.99 4.21
CA LYS A 64 10.58 16.41 3.99
C LYS A 64 10.75 16.72 2.49
N THR A 65 11.24 15.76 1.73
CA THR A 65 11.46 15.87 0.28
C THR A 65 10.24 15.38 -0.51
N TYR A 66 9.61 14.29 -0.05
CA TYR A 66 8.45 13.65 -0.66
C TYR A 66 7.26 13.71 0.31
N PRO A 67 6.55 14.85 0.41
CA PRO A 67 5.60 15.09 1.50
C PRO A 67 4.27 14.35 1.38
N LEU A 68 3.97 13.75 0.22
CA LEU A 68 2.73 13.00 0.02
C LEU A 68 2.96 11.52 0.29
N GLN A 69 2.17 10.96 1.20
CA GLN A 69 2.17 9.52 1.45
C GLN A 69 1.46 8.78 0.31
N LEU A 70 2.17 7.86 -0.35
CA LEU A 70 1.58 7.03 -1.40
C LEU A 70 1.01 5.74 -0.83
N THR A 71 -0.22 5.37 -1.22
CA THR A 71 -0.82 4.06 -0.95
C THR A 71 -1.26 3.37 -2.23
N GLY A 72 -1.20 2.06 -2.24
CA GLY A 72 -1.76 1.22 -3.30
C GLY A 72 -3.17 0.75 -2.95
N PHE A 73 -4.04 0.60 -3.93
CA PHE A 73 -5.36 0.00 -3.74
C PHE A 73 -5.66 -1.05 -4.83
N HIS A 74 -6.53 -2.00 -4.51
CA HIS A 74 -7.01 -2.98 -5.48
C HIS A 74 -7.90 -2.30 -6.51
N TYR A 75 -7.59 -2.52 -7.78
CA TYR A 75 -8.24 -1.86 -8.89
C TYR A 75 -9.41 -2.69 -9.43
N LYS A 76 -10.54 -2.03 -9.74
CA LYS A 76 -11.77 -2.76 -10.17
C LYS A 76 -11.62 -3.48 -11.49
N ALA A 77 -10.80 -2.95 -12.40
CA ALA A 77 -10.64 -3.47 -13.76
C ALA A 77 -9.55 -4.54 -13.87
N ARG A 78 -8.87 -4.87 -12.77
CA ARG A 78 -7.77 -5.83 -12.76
C ARG A 78 -7.80 -6.70 -11.52
N THR A 79 -7.24 -7.91 -11.67
CA THR A 79 -6.84 -8.74 -10.53
C THR A 79 -5.32 -8.74 -10.50
N HIS A 80 -4.73 -7.91 -9.64
CA HIS A 80 -3.31 -7.55 -9.68
C HIS A 80 -2.89 -7.11 -11.09
N SER A 81 -2.00 -7.82 -11.79
CA SER A 81 -1.57 -7.51 -13.16
C SER A 81 -2.40 -8.16 -14.26
N SER A 82 -3.35 -9.04 -13.91
CA SER A 82 -4.22 -9.70 -14.88
C SER A 82 -5.22 -8.70 -15.47
N TYR A 83 -5.52 -8.85 -16.75
CA TYR A 83 -6.43 -8.00 -17.53
C TYR A 83 -5.91 -6.58 -17.82
N GLY A 84 -4.65 -6.27 -17.48
CA GLY A 84 -4.05 -4.97 -17.74
C GLY A 84 -3.89 -4.63 -19.23
N ASN A 85 -4.05 -5.60 -20.14
CA ASN A 85 -3.97 -5.46 -21.59
C ASN A 85 -5.34 -5.37 -22.29
N ILE A 86 -6.44 -5.28 -21.55
CA ILE A 86 -7.79 -5.23 -22.11
C ILE A 86 -8.22 -3.77 -22.27
N ASP A 87 -8.26 -3.26 -23.48
CA ASP A 87 -8.49 -1.85 -23.79
C ASP A 87 -9.81 -1.31 -23.25
N VAL A 88 -10.90 -2.09 -23.35
CA VAL A 88 -12.22 -1.66 -22.83
C VAL A 88 -12.18 -1.47 -21.31
N LEU A 89 -11.41 -2.28 -20.58
CA LEU A 89 -11.24 -2.12 -19.15
C LEU A 89 -10.35 -0.92 -18.80
N GLN A 90 -9.31 -0.66 -19.61
CA GLN A 90 -8.47 0.54 -19.45
C GLN A 90 -9.26 1.82 -19.70
N GLN A 91 -10.13 1.83 -20.69
CA GLN A 91 -11.01 2.98 -20.98
C GLN A 91 -12.07 3.20 -19.90
N ALA A 92 -12.69 2.13 -19.40
CA ALA A 92 -13.68 2.23 -18.33
C ALA A 92 -13.10 2.62 -16.97
N CYS A 93 -11.86 2.22 -16.72
CA CYS A 93 -11.13 2.47 -15.48
C CYS A 93 -9.68 2.86 -15.81
N PRO A 94 -9.41 4.11 -16.15
CA PRO A 94 -8.06 4.56 -16.50
C PRO A 94 -7.13 4.55 -15.28
N GLN A 95 -5.84 4.26 -15.50
CA GLN A 95 -4.83 4.32 -14.46
C GLN A 95 -4.53 5.78 -14.12
N GLU A 96 -4.79 6.17 -12.87
CA GLU A 96 -4.70 7.55 -12.39
C GLU A 96 -4.04 7.59 -11.01
N VAL A 97 -3.37 8.70 -10.70
CA VAL A 97 -3.02 9.04 -9.31
C VAL A 97 -4.16 9.85 -8.69
N TRP A 98 -4.70 9.37 -7.58
CA TRP A 98 -5.70 10.09 -6.82
C TRP A 98 -5.03 11.08 -5.89
N ILE A 99 -5.47 12.32 -5.92
CA ILE A 99 -4.95 13.42 -5.11
C ILE A 99 -6.10 14.24 -4.51
N ASN A 100 -5.95 14.65 -3.25
CA ASN A 100 -6.94 15.50 -2.60
C ASN A 100 -6.97 16.90 -3.25
N PRO A 101 -8.15 17.56 -3.36
CA PRO A 101 -8.26 18.91 -3.92
C PRO A 101 -7.34 19.95 -3.27
N ILE A 102 -7.11 19.87 -1.95
CA ILE A 102 -6.21 20.78 -1.23
C ILE A 102 -4.77 20.60 -1.71
N ASP A 103 -4.31 19.36 -1.83
CA ASP A 103 -2.95 19.04 -2.29
C ASP A 103 -2.76 19.36 -3.76
N ALA A 104 -3.79 19.14 -4.59
CA ALA A 104 -3.81 19.46 -6.00
C ALA A 104 -3.73 20.99 -6.22
N GLN A 105 -4.54 21.76 -5.51
CA GLN A 105 -4.55 23.21 -5.58
C GLN A 105 -3.19 23.81 -5.19
N ALA A 106 -2.58 23.32 -4.11
CA ALA A 106 -1.26 23.77 -3.65
C ALA A 106 -0.14 23.53 -4.66
N ARG A 107 -0.38 22.64 -5.66
CA ARG A 107 0.57 22.27 -6.72
C ARG A 107 0.16 22.74 -8.11
N GLY A 108 -0.96 23.47 -8.24
CA GLY A 108 -1.50 23.91 -9.52
C GLY A 108 -2.02 22.78 -10.42
N ILE A 109 -2.35 21.62 -9.84
CA ILE A 109 -2.81 20.42 -10.55
C ILE A 109 -4.32 20.46 -10.72
N ARG A 110 -4.80 20.21 -11.94
CA ARG A 110 -6.23 20.06 -12.29
C ARG A 110 -6.55 18.59 -12.54
N HIS A 111 -7.83 18.25 -12.40
CA HIS A 111 -8.32 16.92 -12.77
C HIS A 111 -8.04 16.64 -14.25
N GLY A 112 -7.43 15.49 -14.54
CA GLY A 112 -7.04 15.06 -15.89
C GLY A 112 -5.66 15.51 -16.35
N ASP A 113 -4.97 16.39 -15.62
CA ASP A 113 -3.59 16.78 -15.98
C ASP A 113 -2.67 15.56 -15.92
N THR A 114 -1.74 15.47 -16.86
CA THR A 114 -0.63 14.52 -16.75
C THR A 114 0.36 15.06 -15.74
N VAL A 115 0.60 14.30 -14.68
CA VAL A 115 1.48 14.67 -13.59
C VAL A 115 2.65 13.71 -13.46
N ARG A 116 3.79 14.25 -13.04
CA ARG A 116 4.97 13.48 -12.65
C ARG A 116 4.85 13.05 -11.20
N VAL A 117 4.81 11.74 -10.95
CA VAL A 117 4.84 11.14 -9.62
C VAL A 117 6.20 10.48 -9.44
N PHE A 118 6.93 10.87 -8.40
CA PHE A 118 8.32 10.45 -8.24
C PHE A 118 8.77 10.39 -6.79
N ASN A 119 9.80 9.60 -6.55
CA ASN A 119 10.61 9.57 -5.34
C ASN A 119 12.06 9.17 -5.70
N ASN A 120 12.86 8.80 -4.71
CA ASN A 120 14.24 8.34 -4.91
C ASN A 120 14.36 6.96 -5.60
N ASN A 121 13.28 6.19 -5.74
CA ASN A 121 13.29 4.87 -6.38
C ASN A 121 12.97 4.94 -7.88
N GLY A 122 12.14 5.91 -8.29
CA GLY A 122 11.75 6.05 -9.69
C GLY A 122 10.73 7.14 -9.92
N GLU A 123 10.20 7.18 -11.15
CA GLU A 123 9.20 8.16 -11.56
C GLU A 123 8.25 7.65 -12.63
N MET A 124 7.07 8.23 -12.65
CA MET A 124 6.04 7.95 -13.66
C MET A 124 5.30 9.21 -14.09
N LEU A 125 4.72 9.16 -15.29
CA LEU A 125 3.79 10.16 -15.81
C LEU A 125 2.41 9.54 -15.99
N ILE A 126 1.43 9.96 -15.19
CA ILE A 126 0.05 9.48 -15.25
C ILE A 126 -0.94 10.62 -15.03
N ALA A 127 -2.21 10.39 -15.41
CA ALA A 127 -3.27 11.37 -15.21
C ALA A 127 -3.59 11.56 -13.71
N ALA A 128 -3.88 12.79 -13.32
CA ALA A 128 -4.32 13.13 -11.96
C ALA A 128 -5.83 13.04 -11.83
N LYS A 129 -6.30 12.28 -10.85
CA LYS A 129 -7.70 12.29 -10.42
C LYS A 129 -7.84 13.12 -9.15
N VAL A 130 -8.23 14.37 -9.31
CA VAL A 130 -8.52 15.24 -8.16
C VAL A 130 -9.86 14.81 -7.54
N THR A 131 -9.84 14.38 -6.28
CA THR A 131 -11.02 13.83 -5.61
C THR A 131 -10.95 13.99 -4.08
N PRO A 132 -12.07 14.38 -3.41
CA PRO A 132 -12.13 14.45 -1.94
C PRO A 132 -12.23 13.07 -1.27
N ARG A 133 -12.21 11.97 -2.05
CA ARG A 133 -12.29 10.59 -1.54
C ARG A 133 -10.99 10.11 -0.89
N ILE A 134 -9.93 10.91 -0.95
CA ILE A 134 -8.65 10.65 -0.30
C ILE A 134 -8.30 11.80 0.64
N LEU A 135 -7.64 11.50 1.75
CA LEU A 135 -7.26 12.49 2.76
C LEU A 135 -6.18 13.45 2.23
N PRO A 136 -6.15 14.71 2.68
CA PRO A 136 -5.01 15.59 2.43
C PRO A 136 -3.70 14.97 2.93
N GLY A 137 -2.62 15.18 2.18
CA GLY A 137 -1.31 14.59 2.47
C GLY A 137 -1.14 13.14 1.99
N VAL A 138 -2.19 12.52 1.43
CA VAL A 138 -2.17 11.14 0.92
C VAL A 138 -2.50 11.13 -0.57
N THR A 139 -1.80 10.26 -1.31
CA THR A 139 -2.11 9.94 -2.71
C THR A 139 -2.32 8.44 -2.87
N ALA A 140 -3.05 8.03 -3.91
CA ALA A 140 -3.30 6.62 -4.15
C ALA A 140 -3.19 6.28 -5.63
N ILE A 141 -2.62 5.10 -5.93
CA ILE A 141 -2.49 4.55 -7.28
C ILE A 141 -2.98 3.11 -7.29
N GLY A 142 -3.75 2.73 -8.29
CA GLY A 142 -4.22 1.36 -8.47
C GLY A 142 -3.05 0.39 -8.71
N GLN A 143 -3.02 -0.72 -7.96
CA GLN A 143 -2.01 -1.76 -8.10
C GLN A 143 -2.12 -2.51 -9.43
N GLY A 144 -1.02 -3.11 -9.87
CA GLY A 144 -0.97 -4.08 -10.96
C GLY A 144 -0.94 -3.48 -12.37
N ALA A 145 -0.75 -2.19 -12.54
CA ALA A 145 -0.47 -1.62 -13.86
C ALA A 145 0.87 -2.16 -14.40
N TRP A 146 0.90 -2.44 -15.71
CA TRP A 146 2.12 -2.90 -16.36
C TRP A 146 3.08 -1.74 -16.56
N LEU A 147 4.36 -2.01 -16.33
CA LEU A 147 5.43 -1.06 -16.60
C LEU A 147 5.48 -0.75 -18.12
N LYS A 148 5.49 0.52 -18.45
CA LYS A 148 5.68 1.04 -19.82
C LYS A 148 6.78 2.09 -19.78
N ALA A 149 8.01 1.69 -19.53
CA ALA A 149 9.18 2.57 -19.49
C ALA A 149 10.16 2.18 -20.58
N ASP A 150 10.78 3.18 -21.21
CA ASP A 150 11.97 2.98 -22.02
C ASP A 150 13.20 2.86 -21.08
N MET A 151 13.61 1.62 -20.82
CA MET A 151 14.70 1.34 -19.89
C MET A 151 16.08 1.77 -20.42
N PHE A 152 16.20 2.04 -21.72
CA PHE A 152 17.42 2.56 -22.36
C PHE A 152 17.37 4.09 -22.58
N GLY A 153 16.17 4.69 -22.52
CA GLY A 153 15.92 6.13 -22.65
C GLY A 153 15.76 6.83 -21.31
N ASP A 154 14.63 7.50 -21.13
CA ASP A 154 14.33 8.36 -19.97
C ASP A 154 14.01 7.60 -18.68
N ARG A 155 13.71 6.30 -18.76
CA ARG A 155 13.31 5.42 -17.66
C ARG A 155 12.03 5.85 -16.93
N VAL A 156 11.25 6.73 -17.51
CA VAL A 156 9.97 7.18 -16.97
C VAL A 156 8.89 6.15 -17.29
N ASP A 157 8.10 5.75 -16.28
CA ASP A 157 6.99 4.84 -16.50
C ASP A 157 5.74 5.62 -16.94
N HIS A 158 5.20 5.26 -18.10
CA HIS A 158 3.95 5.76 -18.64
C HIS A 158 2.77 4.79 -18.42
N GLY A 159 3.01 3.67 -17.77
CA GLY A 159 2.00 2.65 -17.44
C GLY A 159 1.34 2.86 -16.08
N GLY A 160 1.98 3.60 -15.20
CA GLY A 160 1.51 3.85 -13.85
C GLY A 160 1.73 2.66 -12.90
N SER A 161 2.82 1.92 -13.08
CA SER A 161 3.19 0.81 -12.19
C SER A 161 3.69 1.34 -10.85
N ILE A 162 2.88 1.20 -9.80
CA ILE A 162 3.22 1.67 -8.46
C ILE A 162 4.54 1.07 -7.94
N ASN A 163 4.92 -0.11 -8.43
CA ASN A 163 6.13 -0.80 -7.98
C ASN A 163 7.42 -0.04 -8.30
N ILE A 164 7.41 0.87 -9.29
CA ILE A 164 8.59 1.70 -9.60
C ILE A 164 8.92 2.68 -8.48
N LEU A 165 7.94 3.00 -7.62
CA LEU A 165 8.08 3.90 -6.49
C LEU A 165 8.30 3.18 -5.16
N THR A 166 8.24 1.84 -5.12
CA THR A 166 8.42 1.07 -3.89
C THR A 166 9.89 0.73 -3.65
N SER A 167 10.29 0.71 -2.39
CA SER A 167 11.64 0.25 -2.02
C SER A 167 11.78 -1.27 -2.18
N HIS A 168 13.02 -1.74 -2.32
CA HIS A 168 13.35 -3.16 -2.34
C HIS A 168 13.59 -3.75 -0.94
N ARG A 169 13.28 -2.98 0.10
CA ARG A 169 13.41 -3.44 1.49
C ARG A 169 12.26 -4.39 1.84
N PRO A 170 12.53 -5.67 2.12
CA PRO A 170 11.49 -6.57 2.61
C PRO A 170 11.10 -6.17 4.03
N SER A 171 9.82 -6.34 4.37
CA SER A 171 9.42 -6.33 5.77
C SER A 171 9.95 -7.59 6.47
N PRO A 172 10.20 -7.57 7.79
CA PRO A 172 10.70 -8.74 8.52
C PRO A 172 9.71 -9.91 8.52
N LEU A 173 8.43 -9.64 8.38
CA LEU A 173 7.34 -10.64 8.24
C LEU A 173 6.25 -10.14 7.31
#